data_6cf3a98cd156ca0182bca870edeacf3c
#
_entry.id   6cf3a98cd156ca0182bca870edeacf3c
#
_cell.length_a   1.000
_cell.length_b   1.000
_cell.length_c   1.000
_cell.angle_alpha   90.00
_cell.angle_beta   90.00
_cell.angle_gamma   90.00
#
_symmetry.space_group_name_H-M   'P 1'
#
loop_
_entity.id
_entity.type
_entity.pdbx_description
1 polymer ?
#
loop_
_entity_poly.entity_id
_entity_poly.type
_entity_poly.pdbx_seq_one_letter_code
_entity_poly.pdbx_strand_id
1 'polypeptide(L)'
;IVGRQLPDKAISILDTACSRVAIAQNSTPLALQGVEHQIIILKSELDRTIKEQQIGKSGEAEINEISDEIAKLENEKLDLQARFESEKELVEKVLELYLKVKESSAQQVSHDEDRQQLDALHLQLDNLQGDNPMVPLQVDGSVIADVISGWTGIPVGKMVSDEIKDILKLHSRMGEYI
;
A
#
# COMPACT_ATOMS: atom_id res chain seq x y z
N ILE A 1 7.14 -18.34 13.88
CA ILE A 1 7.33 -17.42 15.03
C ILE A 1 7.62 -18.27 16.25
N VAL A 2 8.88 -18.31 16.66
CA VAL A 2 9.35 -19.12 17.79
C VAL A 2 9.21 -18.28 19.07
N GLY A 3 8.67 -18.86 20.15
CA GLY A 3 8.77 -18.29 21.50
C GLY A 3 7.52 -17.67 22.11
N ARG A 4 6.41 -17.53 21.40
CA ARG A 4 5.13 -17.06 21.96
C ARG A 4 3.99 -18.03 21.64
N GLN A 5 3.08 -18.22 22.58
CA GLN A 5 1.87 -19.04 22.37
C GLN A 5 0.68 -18.16 21.95
N LEU A 6 -0.38 -18.76 21.40
CA LEU A 6 -1.67 -18.10 21.26
C LEU A 6 -2.29 -17.88 22.65
N PRO A 7 -2.90 -16.72 22.96
CA PRO A 7 -3.29 -15.61 22.03
C PRO A 7 -2.21 -14.55 21.81
N ASP A 8 -1.08 -14.55 22.54
CA ASP A 8 -0.07 -13.48 22.50
C ASP A 8 0.49 -13.22 21.10
N LYS A 9 0.60 -14.25 20.26
CA LYS A 9 1.03 -14.11 18.86
C LYS A 9 0.04 -13.27 18.06
N ALA A 10 -1.25 -13.55 18.20
CA ALA A 10 -2.30 -12.83 17.47
C ALA A 10 -2.34 -11.36 17.87
N ILE A 11 -2.23 -11.07 19.17
CA ILE A 11 -2.19 -9.69 19.69
C ILE A 11 -0.97 -8.96 19.15
N SER A 12 0.21 -9.60 19.14
CA SER A 12 1.44 -8.97 18.62
C SER A 12 1.38 -8.69 17.11
N ILE A 13 0.74 -9.57 16.33
CA ILE A 13 0.54 -9.36 14.89
C ILE A 13 -0.42 -8.19 14.66
N LEU A 14 -1.53 -8.17 15.40
CA LEU A 14 -2.53 -7.10 15.30
C LEU A 14 -1.93 -5.74 15.68
N ASP A 15 -1.19 -5.66 16.78
CA ASP A 15 -0.51 -4.44 17.22
C ASP A 15 0.49 -3.93 16.15
N THR A 16 1.27 -4.84 15.56
CA THR A 16 2.18 -4.51 14.47
C THR A 16 1.43 -4.05 13.23
N ALA A 17 0.32 -4.70 12.88
CA ALA A 17 -0.52 -4.32 11.75
C ALA A 17 -1.15 -2.93 11.94
N CYS A 18 -1.70 -2.65 13.13
CA CYS A 18 -2.23 -1.33 13.48
C CYS A 18 -1.15 -0.24 13.39
N SER A 19 0.05 -0.52 13.91
CA SER A 19 1.19 0.40 13.83
C SER A 19 1.62 0.66 12.37
N ARG A 20 1.63 -0.37 11.52
CA ARG A 20 1.94 -0.22 10.08
C ARG A 20 0.92 0.65 9.37
N VAL A 21 -0.37 0.44 9.60
CA VAL A 21 -1.44 1.26 9.01
C VAL A 21 -1.30 2.71 9.46
N ALA A 22 -1.11 2.96 10.75
CA ALA A 22 -0.93 4.30 11.28
C ALA A 22 0.30 5.01 10.70
N ILE A 23 1.41 4.30 10.50
CA ILE A 23 2.60 4.84 9.85
C ILE A 23 2.32 5.12 8.37
N ALA A 24 1.70 4.17 7.64
CA ALA A 24 1.43 4.31 6.22
C ALA A 24 0.49 5.49 5.90
N GLN A 25 -0.49 5.77 6.76
CA GLN A 25 -1.38 6.93 6.63
C GLN A 25 -0.67 8.27 6.81
N ASN A 26 0.46 8.29 7.53
CA ASN A 26 1.20 9.52 7.87
C ASN A 26 2.57 9.63 7.20
N SER A 27 2.98 8.66 6.40
CA SER A 27 4.29 8.63 5.74
C SER A 27 4.17 8.54 4.22
N THR A 28 5.23 8.94 3.53
CA THR A 28 5.34 8.78 2.08
C THR A 28 5.41 7.28 1.74
N PRO A 29 4.64 6.79 0.75
CA PRO A 29 4.67 5.40 0.32
C PRO A 29 6.06 4.93 -0.13
N LEU A 30 6.39 3.66 0.16
CA LEU A 30 7.69 3.08 -0.23
C LEU A 30 7.94 3.12 -1.73
N ALA A 31 6.90 2.96 -2.56
CA ALA A 31 7.02 3.06 -4.00
C ALA A 31 7.52 4.44 -4.43
N LEU A 32 6.96 5.51 -3.88
CA LEU A 32 7.36 6.88 -4.17
C LEU A 32 8.79 7.17 -3.67
N GLN A 33 9.13 6.72 -2.45
CA GLN A 33 10.48 6.82 -1.92
C GLN A 33 11.50 6.07 -2.79
N GLY A 34 11.14 4.90 -3.32
CA GLY A 34 11.99 4.11 -4.21
C GLY A 34 12.34 4.87 -5.50
N VAL A 35 11.34 5.45 -6.16
CA VAL A 35 11.54 6.26 -7.37
C VAL A 35 12.37 7.52 -7.07
N GLU A 36 12.09 8.21 -5.97
CA GLU A 36 12.89 9.38 -5.55
C GLU A 36 14.35 9.01 -5.31
N HIS A 37 14.60 7.88 -4.67
CA HIS A 37 15.97 7.42 -4.44
C HIS A 37 16.71 7.07 -5.74
N GLN A 38 16.03 6.43 -6.70
CA GLN A 38 16.59 6.15 -8.02
C GLN A 38 16.95 7.44 -8.78
N ILE A 39 16.05 8.43 -8.76
CA ILE A 39 16.32 9.75 -9.37
C ILE A 39 17.58 10.41 -8.76
N ILE A 40 17.75 10.33 -7.44
CA ILE A 40 18.93 10.89 -6.77
C ILE A 40 20.21 10.18 -7.23
N ILE A 41 20.18 8.85 -7.32
CA ILE A 41 21.33 8.05 -7.79
C ILE A 41 21.68 8.43 -9.22
N LEU A 42 20.70 8.44 -10.14
CA LEU A 42 20.94 8.76 -11.55
C LEU A 42 21.42 10.21 -11.75
N LYS A 43 20.89 11.17 -10.98
CA LYS A 43 21.39 12.55 -11.00
C LYS A 43 22.86 12.64 -10.56
N SER A 44 23.25 11.89 -9.54
CA SER A 44 24.65 11.81 -9.10
C SER A 44 25.54 11.14 -10.15
N GLU A 45 25.03 10.13 -10.85
CA GLU A 45 25.72 9.47 -11.96
C GLU A 45 25.86 10.41 -13.16
N LEU A 46 24.82 11.14 -13.52
CA LEU A 46 24.84 12.14 -14.57
C LEU A 46 25.92 13.21 -14.31
N ASP A 47 25.98 13.74 -13.10
CA ASP A 47 26.99 14.72 -12.69
C ASP A 47 28.42 14.16 -12.81
N ARG A 48 28.62 12.89 -12.49
CA ARG A 48 29.92 12.22 -12.67
C ARG A 48 30.26 12.07 -14.15
N THR A 49 29.34 11.59 -14.98
CA THR A 49 29.51 11.36 -16.40
C THR A 49 29.80 12.66 -17.15
N ILE A 50 29.14 13.77 -16.78
CA ILE A 50 29.44 15.10 -17.33
C ILE A 50 30.86 15.53 -17.02
N LYS A 51 31.38 15.30 -15.81
CA LYS A 51 32.74 15.60 -15.43
C LYS A 51 33.75 14.72 -16.19
N GLU A 52 33.43 13.44 -16.39
CA GLU A 52 34.27 12.51 -17.17
C GLU A 52 34.30 12.89 -18.67
N GLN A 53 33.19 13.39 -19.21
CA GLN A 53 33.15 13.92 -20.58
C GLN A 53 34.09 15.11 -20.78
N GLN A 54 34.16 16.02 -19.81
CA GLN A 54 35.07 17.16 -19.84
C GLN A 54 36.56 16.75 -19.93
N ILE A 55 36.87 15.52 -19.48
CA ILE A 55 38.21 14.93 -19.50
C ILE A 55 38.37 13.99 -20.73
N GLY A 56 37.34 13.86 -21.58
CA GLY A 56 37.38 13.05 -22.80
C GLY A 56 37.20 11.54 -22.57
N LYS A 57 36.60 11.13 -21.45
CA LYS A 57 36.39 9.71 -21.07
C LYS A 57 34.99 9.17 -21.34
N SER A 58 33.98 10.03 -21.49
CA SER A 58 32.59 9.65 -21.70
C SER A 58 31.99 10.23 -22.97
N GLY A 59 31.00 9.57 -23.59
CA GLY A 59 30.31 10.01 -24.78
C GLY A 59 28.99 10.76 -24.48
N GLU A 60 28.57 11.64 -25.42
CA GLU A 60 27.25 12.31 -25.34
C GLU A 60 26.06 11.33 -25.29
N ALA A 61 26.22 10.15 -25.88
CA ALA A 61 25.17 9.12 -25.88
C ALA A 61 24.79 8.65 -24.47
N GLU A 62 25.81 8.43 -23.63
CA GLU A 62 25.60 7.97 -22.23
C GLU A 62 24.89 9.04 -21.38
N ILE A 63 25.23 10.32 -21.57
CA ILE A 63 24.56 11.45 -20.90
C ILE A 63 23.11 11.53 -21.32
N ASN A 64 22.80 11.35 -22.60
CA ASN A 64 21.43 11.39 -23.10
C ASN A 64 20.61 10.21 -22.57
N GLU A 65 21.16 8.99 -22.51
CA GLU A 65 20.49 7.82 -21.95
C GLU A 65 20.12 8.02 -20.48
N ILE A 66 21.07 8.49 -19.65
CA ILE A 66 20.81 8.77 -18.23
C ILE A 66 19.77 9.90 -18.07
N SER A 67 19.85 10.93 -18.91
CA SER A 67 18.89 12.04 -18.88
C SER A 67 17.47 11.62 -19.25
N ASP A 68 17.33 10.75 -20.26
CA ASP A 68 16.03 10.19 -20.67
C ASP A 68 15.45 9.26 -19.59
N GLU A 69 16.29 8.51 -18.88
CA GLU A 69 15.86 7.65 -17.78
C GLU A 69 15.39 8.49 -16.58
N ILE A 70 16.12 9.57 -16.24
CA ILE A 70 15.68 10.52 -15.21
C ILE A 70 14.33 11.12 -15.58
N ALA A 71 14.13 11.55 -16.82
CA ALA A 71 12.85 12.13 -17.26
C ALA A 71 11.68 11.14 -17.16
N LYS A 72 11.91 9.85 -17.46
CA LYS A 72 10.90 8.80 -17.27
C LYS A 72 10.52 8.61 -15.81
N LEU A 73 11.52 8.52 -14.93
CA LEU A 73 11.30 8.37 -13.49
C LEU A 73 10.67 9.62 -12.86
N GLU A 74 10.97 10.81 -13.35
CA GLU A 74 10.31 12.05 -12.90
C GLU A 74 8.81 12.06 -13.27
N ASN A 75 8.44 11.57 -14.45
CA ASN A 75 7.04 11.41 -14.84
C ASN A 75 6.36 10.34 -13.97
N GLU A 76 6.98 9.18 -13.78
CA GLU A 76 6.48 8.13 -12.89
C GLU A 76 6.28 8.64 -11.46
N LYS A 77 7.22 9.44 -10.95
CA LYS A 77 7.08 10.11 -9.65
C LYS A 77 5.84 10.99 -9.58
N LEU A 78 5.58 11.80 -10.62
CA LEU A 78 4.41 12.69 -10.66
C LEU A 78 3.11 11.89 -10.65
N ASP A 79 3.03 10.81 -11.42
CA ASP A 79 1.85 9.93 -11.46
C ASP A 79 1.60 9.26 -10.10
N LEU A 80 2.65 8.73 -9.48
CA LEU A 80 2.57 8.11 -8.16
C LEU A 80 2.19 9.14 -7.09
N GLN A 81 2.72 10.35 -7.16
CA GLN A 81 2.41 11.43 -6.23
C GLN A 81 0.94 11.86 -6.34
N ALA A 82 0.44 12.06 -7.56
CA ALA A 82 -0.96 12.40 -7.80
C ALA A 82 -1.91 11.31 -7.28
N ARG A 83 -1.56 10.03 -7.52
CA ARG A 83 -2.31 8.90 -6.99
C ARG A 83 -2.30 8.88 -5.46
N PHE A 84 -1.15 9.04 -4.84
CA PHE A 84 -1.00 9.08 -3.38
C PHE A 84 -1.84 10.20 -2.75
N GLU A 85 -1.79 11.41 -3.30
CA GLU A 85 -2.59 12.54 -2.82
C GLU A 85 -4.09 12.26 -2.93
N SER A 86 -4.53 11.68 -4.04
CA SER A 86 -5.93 11.31 -4.25
C SER A 86 -6.40 10.21 -3.29
N GLU A 87 -5.60 9.16 -3.07
CA GLU A 87 -5.90 8.11 -2.10
C GLU A 87 -5.96 8.67 -0.67
N LYS A 88 -5.01 9.51 -0.31
CA LYS A 88 -4.93 10.13 1.02
C LYS A 88 -6.16 10.99 1.31
N GLU A 89 -6.56 11.82 0.35
CA GLU A 89 -7.75 12.68 0.49
C GLU A 89 -9.04 11.86 0.68
N LEU A 90 -9.18 10.75 -0.07
CA LEU A 90 -10.32 9.86 0.08
C LEU A 90 -10.31 9.13 1.43
N VAL A 91 -9.16 8.64 1.88
CA VAL A 91 -9.01 7.99 3.19
C VAL A 91 -9.36 8.96 4.32
N GLU A 92 -8.89 10.21 4.27
CA GLU A 92 -9.23 11.24 5.24
C GLU A 92 -10.74 11.50 5.29
N LYS A 93 -11.41 11.63 4.13
CA LYS A 93 -12.86 11.81 4.04
C LYS A 93 -13.64 10.63 4.63
N VAL A 94 -13.20 9.40 4.34
CA VAL A 94 -13.83 8.19 4.89
C VAL A 94 -13.68 8.16 6.41
N LEU A 95 -12.50 8.45 6.94
CA LEU A 95 -12.24 8.48 8.39
C LEU A 95 -13.07 9.56 9.10
N GLU A 96 -13.18 10.75 8.53
CA GLU A 96 -14.02 11.84 9.09
C GLU A 96 -15.50 11.43 9.14
N LEU A 97 -16.02 10.85 8.05
CA LEU A 97 -17.40 10.37 7.99
C LEU A 97 -17.64 9.23 8.98
N TYR A 98 -16.67 8.31 9.11
CA TYR A 98 -16.74 7.21 10.05
C TYR A 98 -16.84 7.71 11.50
N LEU A 99 -16.06 8.73 11.86
CA LEU A 99 -16.12 9.36 13.18
C LEU A 99 -17.48 10.04 13.41
N LYS A 100 -18.01 10.76 12.42
CA LYS A 100 -19.35 11.37 12.50
C LYS A 100 -20.46 10.34 12.72
N VAL A 101 -20.46 9.26 11.93
CA VAL A 101 -21.44 8.16 12.06
C VAL A 101 -21.33 7.50 13.43
N LYS A 102 -20.11 7.30 13.94
CA LYS A 102 -19.89 6.70 15.26
C LYS A 102 -20.40 7.58 16.40
N GLU A 103 -20.14 8.88 16.36
CA GLU A 103 -20.61 9.84 17.37
C GLU A 103 -22.13 9.96 17.36
N SER A 104 -22.71 9.98 16.19
CA SER A 104 -24.16 10.12 15.99
C SER A 104 -24.92 8.84 16.30
N SER A 105 -24.33 7.66 16.08
CA SER A 105 -24.90 6.37 16.49
C SER A 105 -25.09 6.28 18.01
N ALA A 106 -24.28 6.99 18.80
CA ALA A 106 -24.45 7.11 20.23
C ALA A 106 -25.70 7.93 20.62
N GLN A 107 -26.27 8.72 19.70
CA GLN A 107 -27.42 9.60 19.91
C GLN A 107 -28.76 9.06 19.33
N GLN A 108 -28.81 7.82 18.82
CA GLN A 108 -29.99 7.15 18.25
C GLN A 108 -30.69 7.89 17.09
N VAL A 109 -29.95 8.67 16.30
CA VAL A 109 -30.47 9.32 15.08
C VAL A 109 -30.23 8.41 13.87
N SER A 110 -31.19 8.30 12.94
CA SER A 110 -31.02 7.51 11.72
C SER A 110 -30.07 8.19 10.74
N HIS A 111 -29.06 7.48 10.23
CA HIS A 111 -27.98 8.00 9.40
C HIS A 111 -27.90 7.27 8.04
N ASP A 112 -29.03 7.01 7.42
CA ASP A 112 -29.07 6.30 6.14
C ASP A 112 -28.33 7.07 5.04
N GLU A 113 -28.36 8.40 5.06
CA GLU A 113 -27.62 9.25 4.10
C GLU A 113 -26.09 9.17 4.33
N ASP A 114 -25.65 9.27 5.57
CA ASP A 114 -24.20 9.19 5.89
C ASP A 114 -23.63 7.79 5.57
N ARG A 115 -24.41 6.73 5.77
CA ARG A 115 -24.03 5.37 5.39
C ARG A 115 -23.93 5.20 3.88
N GLN A 116 -24.89 5.72 3.12
CA GLN A 116 -24.82 5.68 1.66
C GLN A 116 -23.61 6.46 1.11
N GLN A 117 -23.29 7.61 1.72
CA GLN A 117 -22.09 8.37 1.37
C GLN A 117 -20.82 7.60 1.68
N LEU A 118 -20.77 6.92 2.84
CA LEU A 118 -19.64 6.11 3.25
C LEU A 118 -19.43 4.92 2.30
N ASP A 119 -20.50 4.21 1.91
CA ASP A 119 -20.44 3.12 0.94
C ASP A 119 -19.97 3.61 -0.44
N ALA A 120 -20.43 4.79 -0.88
CA ALA A 120 -19.99 5.38 -2.13
C ALA A 120 -18.50 5.77 -2.12
N LEU A 121 -18.01 6.32 -1.00
CA LEU A 121 -16.58 6.66 -0.85
C LEU A 121 -15.70 5.41 -0.77
N HIS A 122 -16.16 4.35 -0.10
CA HIS A 122 -15.47 3.06 -0.09
C HIS A 122 -15.32 2.50 -1.51
N LEU A 123 -16.40 2.51 -2.29
CA LEU A 123 -16.35 2.05 -3.67
C LEU A 123 -15.39 2.87 -4.55
N GLN A 124 -15.34 4.19 -4.33
CA GLN A 124 -14.38 5.06 -5.02
C GLN A 124 -12.94 4.74 -4.62
N LEU A 125 -12.69 4.54 -3.33
CA LEU A 125 -11.38 4.19 -2.79
C LEU A 125 -10.92 2.84 -3.34
N ASP A 126 -11.76 1.81 -3.30
CA ASP A 126 -11.46 0.48 -3.82
C ASP A 126 -11.12 0.51 -5.33
N ASN A 127 -11.87 1.30 -6.11
CA ASN A 127 -11.59 1.47 -7.54
C ASN A 127 -10.25 2.18 -7.81
N LEU A 128 -9.86 3.12 -6.94
CA LEU A 128 -8.59 3.85 -7.08
C LEU A 128 -7.39 3.02 -6.61
N GLN A 129 -7.54 2.29 -5.53
CA GLN A 129 -6.48 1.49 -4.91
C GLN A 129 -6.20 0.19 -5.68
N GLY A 130 -7.23 -0.48 -6.18
CA GLY A 130 -7.10 -1.79 -6.79
C GLY A 130 -6.42 -2.80 -5.85
N ASP A 131 -5.53 -3.62 -6.40
CA ASP A 131 -4.85 -4.67 -5.63
C ASP A 131 -3.70 -4.16 -4.73
N ASN A 132 -3.23 -2.92 -4.96
CA ASN A 132 -2.08 -2.34 -4.25
C ASN A 132 -2.42 -0.96 -3.67
N PRO A 133 -3.00 -0.87 -2.48
CA PRO A 133 -3.26 0.39 -1.80
C PRO A 133 -1.96 1.08 -1.37
N MET A 134 -1.83 2.37 -1.68
CA MET A 134 -0.72 3.19 -1.18
C MET A 134 -0.98 3.69 0.25
N VAL A 135 -2.25 3.95 0.56
CA VAL A 135 -2.69 4.42 1.89
C VAL A 135 -3.77 3.46 2.42
N PRO A 136 -3.42 2.47 3.24
CA PRO A 136 -4.41 1.54 3.78
C PRO A 136 -5.38 2.27 4.71
N LEU A 137 -6.68 2.03 4.55
CA LEU A 137 -7.73 2.64 5.37
C LEU A 137 -7.77 2.03 6.77
N GLN A 138 -7.65 0.70 6.85
CA GLN A 138 -7.81 -0.09 8.07
C GLN A 138 -6.91 -1.32 8.05
N VAL A 139 -6.86 -2.02 9.18
CA VAL A 139 -6.20 -3.32 9.25
C VAL A 139 -7.12 -4.38 8.66
N ASP A 140 -6.74 -4.92 7.54
CA ASP A 140 -7.42 -6.01 6.85
C ASP A 140 -6.57 -7.27 6.79
N GLY A 141 -7.07 -8.30 6.10
CA GLY A 141 -6.36 -9.57 5.92
C GLY A 141 -5.06 -9.41 5.14
N SER A 142 -4.97 -8.45 4.21
CA SER A 142 -3.78 -8.20 3.40
C SER A 142 -2.65 -7.62 4.24
N VAL A 143 -2.95 -6.61 5.07
CA VAL A 143 -1.98 -6.01 6.00
C VAL A 143 -1.47 -7.05 7.00
N ILE A 144 -2.36 -7.90 7.52
CA ILE A 144 -1.98 -8.98 8.43
C ILE A 144 -1.07 -10.00 7.72
N ALA A 145 -1.41 -10.38 6.49
CA ALA A 145 -0.59 -11.30 5.68
C ALA A 145 0.80 -10.73 5.40
N ASP A 146 0.90 -9.43 5.13
CA ASP A 146 2.17 -8.73 4.97
C ASP A 146 3.03 -8.73 6.25
N VAL A 147 2.41 -8.55 7.41
CA VAL A 147 3.11 -8.66 8.70
C VAL A 147 3.64 -10.07 8.90
N ILE A 148 2.82 -11.09 8.66
CA ILE A 148 3.19 -12.50 8.80
C ILE A 148 4.30 -12.84 7.79
N SER A 149 4.17 -12.40 6.55
CA SER A 149 5.19 -12.59 5.51
C SER A 149 6.54 -12.00 5.92
N GLY A 150 6.55 -10.77 6.45
CA GLY A 150 7.76 -10.13 6.94
C GLY A 150 8.43 -10.87 8.11
N TRP A 151 7.65 -11.56 8.96
CA TRP A 151 8.18 -12.31 10.10
C TRP A 151 8.59 -13.74 9.76
N THR A 152 7.93 -14.36 8.79
CA THR A 152 8.15 -15.78 8.44
C THR A 152 8.98 -15.97 7.18
N GLY A 153 9.07 -14.93 6.34
CA GLY A 153 9.66 -15.02 5.00
C GLY A 153 8.79 -15.75 3.98
N ILE A 154 7.53 -16.08 4.32
CA ILE A 154 6.60 -16.74 3.39
C ILE A 154 5.90 -15.65 2.57
N PRO A 155 5.97 -15.68 1.21
CA PRO A 155 5.35 -14.67 0.37
C PRO A 155 3.82 -14.64 0.52
N VAL A 156 3.24 -13.42 0.58
CA VAL A 156 1.79 -13.19 0.73
C VAL A 156 0.96 -13.92 -0.31
N GLY A 157 1.40 -13.94 -1.57
CA GLY A 157 0.69 -14.63 -2.66
C GLY A 157 0.47 -16.13 -2.44
N LYS A 158 1.34 -16.80 -1.67
CA LYS A 158 1.12 -18.20 -1.28
C LYS A 158 0.05 -18.34 -0.19
N MET A 159 -0.03 -17.39 0.74
CA MET A 159 -1.03 -17.41 1.82
C MET A 159 -2.44 -17.22 1.26
N VAL A 160 -2.64 -16.23 0.39
CA VAL A 160 -3.94 -15.96 -0.25
C VAL A 160 -4.35 -17.11 -1.19
N SER A 161 -3.40 -17.69 -1.94
CA SER A 161 -3.66 -18.85 -2.81
C SER A 161 -4.08 -20.09 -2.03
N ASP A 162 -3.54 -20.30 -0.83
CA ASP A 162 -3.91 -21.45 -0.02
C ASP A 162 -5.29 -21.25 0.62
N GLU A 163 -5.67 -20.05 1.04
CA GLU A 163 -7.03 -19.74 1.50
C GLU A 163 -8.08 -19.98 0.41
N ILE A 164 -7.84 -19.53 -0.83
CA ILE A 164 -8.74 -19.78 -1.96
C ILE A 164 -8.89 -21.29 -2.23
N LYS A 165 -7.79 -22.05 -2.20
CA LYS A 165 -7.84 -23.51 -2.37
C LYS A 165 -8.61 -24.22 -1.25
N ASP A 166 -8.48 -23.74 -0.01
CA ASP A 166 -9.18 -24.32 1.14
C ASP A 166 -10.68 -23.99 1.11
N ILE A 167 -11.06 -22.78 0.68
CA ILE A 167 -12.47 -22.40 0.45
C ILE A 167 -13.09 -23.26 -0.66
N LEU A 168 -12.39 -23.47 -1.78
CA LEU A 168 -12.86 -24.33 -2.88
C LEU A 168 -13.00 -25.79 -2.43
N LYS A 169 -12.09 -26.30 -1.61
CA LYS A 169 -12.16 -27.65 -1.04
C LYS A 169 -13.29 -27.77 -0.01
N LEU A 170 -13.61 -26.69 0.72
CA LEU A 170 -14.71 -26.68 1.69
C LEU A 170 -16.06 -26.91 0.97
N HIS A 171 -16.26 -26.26 -0.18
CA HIS A 171 -17.46 -26.46 -1.00
C HIS A 171 -17.62 -27.93 -1.44
N SER A 172 -16.52 -28.56 -1.89
CA SER A 172 -16.52 -29.98 -2.28
C SER A 172 -16.77 -30.91 -1.09
N ARG A 173 -16.18 -30.62 0.07
CA ARG A 173 -16.39 -31.38 1.32
C ARG A 173 -17.82 -31.27 1.86
N MET A 174 -18.42 -30.10 1.78
CA MET A 174 -19.81 -29.90 2.21
C MET A 174 -20.79 -30.63 1.27
N GLY A 175 -20.47 -30.79 -0.02
CA GLY A 175 -21.28 -31.58 -0.98
C GLY A 175 -21.21 -33.09 -0.75
N GLU A 176 -20.21 -33.62 -0.04
CA GLU A 176 -20.11 -35.04 0.33
C GLU A 176 -20.91 -35.41 1.59
N TYR A 177 -21.38 -34.44 2.36
CA TYR A 177 -22.13 -34.61 3.62
C TYR A 177 -23.65 -34.34 3.48
N ILE A 178 -24.11 -34.04 2.28
CA ILE A 178 -25.51 -33.85 1.92
C ILE A 178 -25.93 -34.94 0.92
#